data_b75d2e7489c6b3ad309d22416a1eda84
#
_entry.id   b75d2e7489c6b3ad309d22416a1eda84
#
_cell.length_a   1.000
_cell.length_b   1.000
_cell.length_c   1.000
_cell.angle_alpha   90.00
_cell.angle_beta   90.00
_cell.angle_gamma   90.00
#
_symmetry.space_group_name_H-M   'P 1'
#
loop_
_entity.id
_entity.type
_entity.pdbx_description
1 polymer ?
#
loop_
_entity_poly.entity_id
_entity_poly.type
_entity_poly.pdbx_seq_one_letter_code
_entity_poly.pdbx_strand_id
1 'polypeptide(L)'
;ITLNSEELEEAINLAKENDVVLAEAMTIYHMPIYKKLNEIISSGKLGDLGLIQMNFGSYKEYDMTNRFFNRNLAGGAMLDIGVYALSFVRWFMTSVPDQVVSQVKMAPTGVDEQAGILLKNKEEEMATVMLSLHCKQPKRGTIAFDKGYIEIFEYPRGQEAVITYTEDGHKETITGGDTKDALYYEVEDMEKTIDRIGDFTYLEYTKDVMQIMTDIRKQWGMTYPEEEK
;
A
#
# COMPACT_ATOMS: atom_id res chain seq x y z
N ILE A 1 -1.09 6.50 8.99
CA ILE A 1 -0.56 6.90 10.30
C ILE A 1 -0.83 8.37 10.59
N THR A 2 -0.72 9.27 9.60
CA THR A 2 -1.02 10.70 9.69
C THR A 2 -1.96 11.12 8.55
N LEU A 3 -2.39 12.38 8.50
CA LEU A 3 -3.22 12.87 7.40
C LEU A 3 -2.39 13.19 6.15
N ASN A 4 -1.15 13.63 6.33
CA ASN A 4 -0.26 14.05 5.25
C ASN A 4 1.21 13.77 5.56
N SER A 5 2.06 14.02 4.57
CA SER A 5 3.51 13.79 4.67
C SER A 5 4.22 14.76 5.63
N GLU A 6 3.70 15.97 5.83
CA GLU A 6 4.27 16.96 6.72
C GLU A 6 4.11 16.52 8.19
N GLU A 7 2.89 16.10 8.58
CA GLU A 7 2.63 15.53 9.91
C GLU A 7 3.45 14.26 10.18
N LEU A 8 3.65 13.42 9.16
CA LEU A 8 4.50 12.24 9.29
C LEU A 8 5.95 12.62 9.57
N GLU A 9 6.49 13.60 8.86
CA GLU A 9 7.86 14.05 9.07
C GLU A 9 8.05 14.65 10.47
N GLU A 10 7.07 15.43 10.96
CA GLU A 10 7.07 15.92 12.36
C GLU A 10 7.08 14.76 13.37
N ALA A 11 6.23 13.76 13.16
CA ALA A 11 6.17 12.57 14.04
C ALA A 11 7.50 11.80 14.03
N ILE A 12 8.14 11.65 12.87
CA ILE A 12 9.46 11.02 12.73
C ILE A 12 10.53 11.79 13.49
N ASN A 13 10.53 13.12 13.39
CA ASN A 13 11.51 13.97 14.08
C ASN A 13 11.32 13.90 15.60
N LEU A 14 10.07 13.96 16.06
CA LEU A 14 9.76 13.80 17.49
C LEU A 14 10.17 12.42 18.02
N ALA A 15 9.96 11.35 17.25
CA ALA A 15 10.38 10.01 17.63
C ALA A 15 11.90 9.93 17.80
N LYS A 16 12.67 10.50 16.85
CA LYS A 16 14.13 10.57 16.90
C LYS A 16 14.63 11.40 18.11
N GLU A 17 14.03 12.55 18.36
CA GLU A 17 14.39 13.42 19.48
C GLU A 17 14.17 12.77 20.84
N ASN A 18 13.17 11.88 20.94
CA ASN A 18 12.81 11.20 22.18
C ASN A 18 13.37 9.77 22.28
N ASP A 19 14.20 9.33 21.32
CA ASP A 19 14.76 7.97 21.26
C ASP A 19 13.69 6.87 21.36
N VAL A 20 12.59 7.05 20.64
CA VAL A 20 11.49 6.07 20.55
C VAL A 20 11.31 5.56 19.12
N VAL A 21 10.80 4.34 19.00
CA VAL A 21 10.51 3.72 17.71
C VAL A 21 9.12 4.15 17.23
N LEU A 22 9.06 4.63 15.99
CA LEU A 22 7.82 4.91 15.27
C LEU A 22 7.69 3.95 14.10
N ALA A 23 6.54 3.32 13.95
CA ALA A 23 6.20 2.50 12.78
C ALA A 23 4.72 2.62 12.45
N GLU A 24 4.37 2.40 11.18
CA GLU A 24 3.01 2.17 10.77
C GLU A 24 2.71 0.66 10.79
N ALA A 25 1.60 0.26 11.42
CA ALA A 25 1.15 -1.13 11.45
C ALA A 25 0.55 -1.53 10.08
N MET A 26 1.40 -1.53 9.04
CA MET A 26 1.03 -1.91 7.68
C MET A 26 1.30 -3.40 7.47
N THR A 27 0.28 -4.25 7.66
CA THR A 27 0.38 -5.71 7.60
C THR A 27 1.18 -6.24 6.41
N ILE A 28 1.09 -5.60 5.24
CA ILE A 28 1.82 -6.01 4.02
C ILE A 28 3.32 -6.13 4.29
N TYR A 29 3.92 -5.20 5.00
CA TYR A 29 5.37 -5.19 5.26
C TYR A 29 5.83 -6.31 6.18
N HIS A 30 4.93 -6.83 7.01
CA HIS A 30 5.24 -7.79 8.06
C HIS A 30 4.86 -9.24 7.71
N MET A 31 3.90 -9.44 6.79
CA MET A 31 3.48 -10.79 6.39
C MET A 31 4.62 -11.58 5.74
N PRO A 32 4.90 -12.82 6.20
CA PRO A 32 6.00 -13.64 5.69
C PRO A 32 5.95 -13.93 4.19
N ILE A 33 4.75 -13.94 3.58
CA ILE A 33 4.61 -14.16 2.14
C ILE A 33 5.37 -13.11 1.32
N TYR A 34 5.32 -11.82 1.71
CA TYR A 34 5.96 -10.74 0.97
C TYR A 34 7.48 -10.80 1.04
N LYS A 35 8.02 -11.22 2.19
CA LYS A 35 9.46 -11.46 2.36
C LYS A 35 9.94 -12.58 1.43
N LYS A 36 9.20 -13.70 1.36
CA LYS A 36 9.49 -14.83 0.42
C LYS A 36 9.38 -14.39 -1.04
N LEU A 37 8.38 -13.60 -1.40
CA LEU A 37 8.25 -13.12 -2.77
C LEU A 37 9.41 -12.22 -3.17
N ASN A 38 9.88 -11.34 -2.29
CA ASN A 38 11.06 -10.54 -2.54
C ASN A 38 12.33 -11.38 -2.73
N GLU A 39 12.50 -12.49 -2.00
CA GLU A 39 13.60 -13.43 -2.21
C GLU A 39 13.54 -14.05 -3.61
N ILE A 40 12.34 -14.48 -4.05
CA ILE A 40 12.13 -15.05 -5.39
C ILE A 40 12.39 -14.01 -6.47
N ILE A 41 11.88 -12.79 -6.34
CA ILE A 41 12.10 -11.68 -7.28
C ILE A 41 13.60 -11.37 -7.36
N SER A 42 14.26 -11.22 -6.21
CA SER A 42 15.71 -10.94 -6.12
C SER A 42 16.59 -12.04 -6.70
N SER A 43 16.08 -13.27 -6.82
CA SER A 43 16.80 -14.37 -7.48
C SER A 43 16.93 -14.19 -9.00
N GLY A 44 16.17 -13.25 -9.59
CA GLY A 44 16.13 -13.03 -11.04
C GLY A 44 15.34 -14.05 -11.85
N LYS A 45 14.69 -15.02 -11.20
CA LYS A 45 13.91 -16.08 -11.87
C LYS A 45 12.79 -15.50 -12.75
N LEU A 46 12.17 -14.41 -12.32
CA LEU A 46 11.04 -13.79 -13.01
C LEU A 46 11.47 -12.71 -14.02
N GLY A 47 12.77 -12.35 -14.04
CA GLY A 47 13.29 -11.29 -14.90
C GLY A 47 12.98 -9.89 -14.38
N ASP A 48 12.82 -8.93 -15.29
CA ASP A 48 12.63 -7.53 -14.94
C ASP A 48 11.15 -7.22 -14.69
N LEU A 49 10.89 -6.39 -13.66
CA LEU A 49 9.56 -5.91 -13.34
C LEU A 49 9.10 -4.88 -14.39
N GLY A 50 7.90 -5.08 -14.93
CA GLY A 50 7.30 -4.14 -15.87
C GLY A 50 6.04 -3.48 -15.35
N LEU A 51 5.14 -4.24 -14.76
CA LEU A 51 3.80 -3.75 -14.44
C LEU A 51 3.25 -4.31 -13.12
N ILE A 52 2.61 -3.43 -12.32
CA ILE A 52 1.82 -3.82 -11.15
C ILE A 52 0.37 -3.38 -11.35
N GLN A 53 -0.58 -4.26 -11.06
CA GLN A 53 -2.01 -3.93 -11.05
C GLN A 53 -2.62 -4.21 -9.69
N MET A 54 -3.27 -3.20 -9.13
CA MET A 54 -3.93 -3.28 -7.84
C MET A 54 -5.37 -2.84 -7.90
N ASN A 55 -6.24 -3.57 -7.21
CA ASN A 55 -7.61 -3.11 -7.01
C ASN A 55 -8.08 -3.41 -5.58
N PHE A 56 -8.83 -2.48 -5.01
CA PHE A 56 -9.47 -2.61 -3.73
C PHE A 56 -10.85 -1.93 -3.76
N GLY A 57 -11.91 -2.74 -3.81
CA GLY A 57 -13.28 -2.26 -3.67
C GLY A 57 -13.90 -2.81 -2.40
N SER A 58 -14.21 -1.93 -1.46
CA SER A 58 -14.85 -2.26 -0.17
C SER A 58 -16.20 -1.57 -0.09
N TYR A 59 -17.26 -2.25 -0.56
CA TYR A 59 -18.60 -1.66 -0.53
C TYR A 59 -19.00 -1.20 0.88
N LYS A 60 -19.36 0.07 0.98
CA LYS A 60 -19.93 0.72 2.15
C LYS A 60 -21.27 1.34 1.77
N GLU A 61 -22.24 1.25 2.67
CA GLU A 61 -23.49 2.02 2.52
C GLU A 61 -23.21 3.52 2.56
N TYR A 62 -24.01 4.28 1.83
CA TYR A 62 -23.90 5.73 1.79
C TYR A 62 -24.44 6.34 3.09
N ASP A 63 -23.65 6.32 4.12
CA ASP A 63 -23.91 7.02 5.38
C ASP A 63 -22.87 8.12 5.57
N MET A 64 -23.29 9.37 5.38
CA MET A 64 -22.42 10.54 5.46
C MET A 64 -21.94 10.84 6.89
N THR A 65 -22.52 10.21 7.89
CA THR A 65 -22.06 10.29 9.30
C THR A 65 -21.00 9.26 9.63
N ASN A 66 -20.89 8.21 8.82
CA ASN A 66 -19.90 7.15 9.01
C ASN A 66 -18.50 7.67 8.65
N ARG A 67 -17.46 7.17 9.34
CA ARG A 67 -16.06 7.55 9.11
C ARG A 67 -15.62 7.40 7.65
N PHE A 68 -16.21 6.49 6.88
CA PHE A 68 -15.81 6.26 5.49
C PHE A 68 -16.13 7.42 4.55
N PHE A 69 -17.22 8.17 4.83
CA PHE A 69 -17.67 9.27 3.99
C PHE A 69 -17.65 10.62 4.73
N ASN A 70 -17.19 10.67 5.97
CA ASN A 70 -17.16 11.88 6.77
C ASN A 70 -15.80 12.58 6.69
N ARG A 71 -15.79 13.78 6.09
CA ARG A 71 -14.58 14.60 5.95
C ARG A 71 -13.95 14.96 7.29
N ASN A 72 -14.76 15.19 8.33
CA ASN A 72 -14.28 15.51 9.69
C ASN A 72 -13.67 14.31 10.43
N LEU A 73 -13.78 13.11 9.86
CA LEU A 73 -13.19 11.87 10.40
C LEU A 73 -12.16 11.29 9.45
N ALA A 74 -11.56 12.12 8.61
CA ALA A 74 -10.58 11.71 7.62
C ALA A 74 -11.07 10.57 6.71
N GLY A 75 -12.34 10.64 6.27
CA GLY A 75 -12.92 9.66 5.35
C GLY A 75 -12.32 9.73 3.96
N GLY A 76 -12.69 8.77 3.13
CA GLY A 76 -12.23 8.64 1.76
C GLY A 76 -11.54 7.32 1.47
N ALA A 77 -11.56 6.92 0.21
CA ALA A 77 -10.97 5.66 -0.25
C ALA A 77 -9.43 5.68 -0.16
N MET A 78 -8.80 6.83 -0.37
CA MET A 78 -7.35 6.96 -0.37
C MET A 78 -6.75 6.59 0.98
N LEU A 79 -7.22 7.19 2.08
CA LEU A 79 -6.70 6.92 3.41
C LEU A 79 -7.18 5.58 3.98
N ASP A 80 -8.41 5.10 3.65
CA ASP A 80 -8.94 3.86 4.21
C ASP A 80 -8.40 2.60 3.52
N ILE A 81 -8.36 2.59 2.17
CA ILE A 81 -8.00 1.43 1.38
C ILE A 81 -6.85 1.67 0.38
N GLY A 82 -6.65 2.92 -0.02
CA GLY A 82 -5.58 3.29 -0.95
C GLY A 82 -4.20 3.10 -0.35
N VAL A 83 -4.04 3.36 0.94
CA VAL A 83 -2.80 3.12 1.67
C VAL A 83 -2.31 1.68 1.52
N TYR A 84 -3.19 0.68 1.57
CA TYR A 84 -2.81 -0.72 1.36
C TYR A 84 -2.37 -0.99 -0.08
N ALA A 85 -3.10 -0.46 -1.06
CA ALA A 85 -2.79 -0.68 -2.47
C ALA A 85 -1.47 0.00 -2.87
N LEU A 86 -1.23 1.22 -2.40
CA LEU A 86 0.01 1.95 -2.65
C LEU A 86 1.20 1.34 -1.89
N SER A 87 0.99 0.84 -0.67
CA SER A 87 2.01 0.09 0.06
C SER A 87 2.44 -1.17 -0.66
N PHE A 88 1.49 -1.90 -1.25
CA PHE A 88 1.81 -3.06 -2.08
C PHE A 88 2.62 -2.65 -3.33
N VAL A 89 2.21 -1.61 -4.04
CA VAL A 89 2.94 -1.10 -5.21
C VAL A 89 4.37 -0.73 -4.81
N ARG A 90 4.52 0.06 -3.75
CA ARG A 90 5.83 0.54 -3.30
C ARG A 90 6.74 -0.57 -2.79
N TRP A 91 6.16 -1.62 -2.19
CA TRP A 91 6.92 -2.78 -1.73
C TRP A 91 7.64 -3.53 -2.84
N PHE A 92 7.06 -3.57 -4.03
CA PHE A 92 7.62 -4.32 -5.17
C PHE A 92 8.33 -3.44 -6.20
N MET A 93 7.99 -2.16 -6.32
CA MET A 93 8.72 -1.25 -7.19
C MET A 93 10.16 -1.04 -6.70
N THR A 94 11.11 -1.03 -7.64
CA THR A 94 12.55 -0.89 -7.35
C THR A 94 12.93 0.51 -6.87
N SER A 95 12.13 1.51 -7.24
CA SER A 95 12.25 2.88 -6.73
C SER A 95 10.88 3.54 -6.52
N VAL A 96 10.88 4.67 -5.82
CA VAL A 96 9.68 5.46 -5.59
C VAL A 96 9.10 5.98 -6.92
N PRO A 97 7.78 5.92 -7.14
CA PRO A 97 7.14 6.55 -8.29
C PRO A 97 7.37 8.07 -8.29
N ASP A 98 7.79 8.59 -9.44
CA ASP A 98 8.03 10.03 -9.66
C ASP A 98 7.02 10.66 -10.63
N GLN A 99 6.20 9.85 -11.30
CA GLN A 99 5.12 10.29 -12.18
C GLN A 99 3.80 9.68 -11.71
N VAL A 100 2.82 10.55 -11.45
CA VAL A 100 1.50 10.15 -10.95
C VAL A 100 0.41 10.86 -11.74
N VAL A 101 -0.50 10.08 -12.32
CA VAL A 101 -1.73 10.58 -12.96
C VAL A 101 -2.92 9.93 -12.28
N SER A 102 -3.92 10.73 -11.92
CA SER A 102 -5.08 10.21 -11.20
C SER A 102 -6.40 10.84 -11.64
N GLN A 103 -7.49 10.09 -11.44
CA GLN A 103 -8.87 10.53 -11.60
C GLN A 103 -9.62 10.16 -10.33
N VAL A 104 -10.53 11.03 -9.90
CA VAL A 104 -11.31 10.85 -8.66
C VAL A 104 -12.80 11.07 -8.90
N LYS A 105 -13.61 10.27 -8.24
CA LYS A 105 -15.03 10.56 -7.99
C LYS A 105 -15.19 10.95 -6.52
N MET A 106 -15.63 12.17 -6.28
CA MET A 106 -15.90 12.67 -4.93
C MET A 106 -17.27 12.21 -4.44
N ALA A 107 -17.35 11.87 -3.15
CA ALA A 107 -18.60 11.73 -2.44
C ALA A 107 -19.24 13.12 -2.19
N PRO A 108 -20.54 13.21 -1.90
CA PRO A 108 -21.20 14.48 -1.59
C PRO A 108 -20.60 15.25 -0.40
N THR A 109 -19.87 14.59 0.47
CA THR A 109 -19.16 15.17 1.63
C THR A 109 -17.80 15.78 1.28
N GLY A 110 -17.34 15.63 0.03
CA GLY A 110 -16.06 16.15 -0.43
C GLY A 110 -14.86 15.25 -0.14
N VAL A 111 -15.07 14.00 0.27
CA VAL A 111 -14.01 12.98 0.31
C VAL A 111 -14.02 12.13 -0.96
N ASP A 112 -12.91 11.49 -1.28
CA ASP A 112 -12.79 10.60 -2.42
C ASP A 112 -13.56 9.29 -2.17
N GLU A 113 -14.50 8.98 -3.08
CA GLU A 113 -15.26 7.74 -3.06
C GLU A 113 -14.60 6.64 -3.90
N GLN A 114 -14.10 7.05 -5.08
CA GLN A 114 -13.43 6.18 -6.02
C GLN A 114 -12.24 6.90 -6.62
N ALA A 115 -11.15 6.17 -6.86
CA ALA A 115 -9.99 6.71 -7.53
C ALA A 115 -9.37 5.69 -8.48
N GLY A 116 -8.91 6.19 -9.64
CA GLY A 116 -8.04 5.49 -10.55
C GLY A 116 -6.69 6.21 -10.60
N ILE A 117 -5.60 5.48 -10.38
CA ILE A 117 -4.26 6.03 -10.28
C ILE A 117 -3.33 5.27 -11.21
N LEU A 118 -2.52 5.98 -11.97
CA LEU A 118 -1.41 5.47 -12.77
C LEU A 118 -0.11 6.04 -12.21
N LEU A 119 0.83 5.15 -11.91
CA LEU A 119 2.13 5.47 -11.34
C LEU A 119 3.22 5.00 -12.30
N LYS A 120 4.35 5.69 -12.33
CA LYS A 120 5.56 5.29 -13.03
C LYS A 120 6.78 5.76 -12.25
N ASN A 121 7.85 4.97 -12.25
CA ASN A 121 9.15 5.35 -11.68
C ASN A 121 10.22 5.58 -12.77
N LYS A 122 11.41 5.98 -12.35
CA LYS A 122 12.55 6.25 -13.24
C LYS A 122 13.10 5.00 -13.94
N GLU A 123 12.81 3.81 -13.44
CA GLU A 123 13.15 2.52 -14.05
C GLU A 123 12.11 2.07 -15.09
N GLU A 124 11.16 2.93 -15.46
CA GLU A 124 10.08 2.66 -16.40
C GLU A 124 9.05 1.61 -15.92
N GLU A 125 9.11 1.20 -14.67
CA GLU A 125 8.10 0.34 -14.05
C GLU A 125 6.80 1.12 -13.87
N MET A 126 5.66 0.50 -14.19
CA MET A 126 4.35 1.13 -14.10
C MET A 126 3.43 0.41 -13.11
N ALA A 127 2.53 1.17 -12.48
CA ALA A 127 1.48 0.58 -11.67
C ALA A 127 0.13 1.24 -11.91
N THR A 128 -0.93 0.44 -11.83
CA THR A 128 -2.32 0.91 -11.82
C THR A 128 -3.00 0.52 -10.53
N VAL A 129 -3.73 1.48 -9.94
CA VAL A 129 -4.50 1.27 -8.71
C VAL A 129 -5.94 1.73 -8.93
N MET A 130 -6.90 0.84 -8.64
CA MET A 130 -8.34 1.16 -8.70
C MET A 130 -8.97 0.97 -7.33
N LEU A 131 -9.54 2.05 -6.78
CA LEU A 131 -10.13 2.09 -5.45
C LEU A 131 -11.63 2.40 -5.52
N SER A 132 -12.43 1.80 -4.64
CA SER A 132 -13.81 2.21 -4.43
C SER A 132 -14.31 1.86 -3.04
N LEU A 133 -14.98 2.81 -2.38
CA LEU A 133 -15.77 2.57 -1.16
C LEU A 133 -17.24 2.24 -1.47
N HIS A 134 -17.68 2.33 -2.72
CA HIS A 134 -19.08 2.09 -3.09
C HIS A 134 -19.28 0.96 -4.12
N CYS A 135 -18.18 0.43 -4.68
CA CYS A 135 -18.23 -0.75 -5.54
C CYS A 135 -17.38 -1.86 -4.94
N LYS A 136 -17.95 -3.08 -4.86
CA LYS A 136 -17.19 -4.26 -4.43
C LYS A 136 -16.27 -4.70 -5.57
N GLN A 137 -14.99 -4.93 -5.26
CA GLN A 137 -14.01 -5.55 -6.14
C GLN A 137 -13.23 -6.62 -5.38
N PRO A 138 -12.64 -7.62 -6.07
CA PRO A 138 -11.66 -8.48 -5.44
C PRO A 138 -10.50 -7.64 -4.90
N LYS A 139 -9.95 -8.00 -3.75
CA LYS A 139 -8.65 -7.47 -3.30
C LYS A 139 -7.56 -8.28 -3.97
N ARG A 140 -7.10 -7.81 -5.11
CA ARG A 140 -6.15 -8.53 -5.96
C ARG A 140 -4.97 -7.64 -6.30
N GLY A 141 -3.76 -8.20 -6.16
CA GLY A 141 -2.52 -7.66 -6.68
C GLY A 141 -1.95 -8.57 -7.75
N THR A 142 -1.48 -8.00 -8.85
CA THR A 142 -0.74 -8.71 -9.90
C THR A 142 0.57 -7.96 -10.15
N ILE A 143 1.69 -8.69 -10.16
CA ILE A 143 3.04 -8.18 -10.40
C ILE A 143 3.56 -8.91 -11.64
N ALA A 144 3.75 -8.19 -12.74
CA ALA A 144 4.14 -8.77 -14.02
C ALA A 144 5.58 -8.45 -14.37
N PHE A 145 6.29 -9.49 -14.76
CA PHE A 145 7.69 -9.50 -15.18
C PHE A 145 7.81 -10.04 -16.61
N ASP A 146 8.95 -9.92 -17.23
CA ASP A 146 9.18 -10.44 -18.58
C ASP A 146 9.15 -11.99 -18.66
N LYS A 147 9.47 -12.70 -17.55
CA LYS A 147 9.49 -14.18 -17.49
C LYS A 147 8.32 -14.81 -16.71
N GLY A 148 7.39 -13.99 -16.20
CA GLY A 148 6.23 -14.51 -15.47
C GLY A 148 5.46 -13.42 -14.77
N TYR A 149 4.44 -13.82 -14.00
CA TYR A 149 3.71 -12.90 -13.14
C TYR A 149 3.29 -13.58 -11.85
N ILE A 150 3.07 -12.77 -10.83
CA ILE A 150 2.60 -13.17 -9.50
C ILE A 150 1.19 -12.63 -9.30
N GLU A 151 0.28 -13.46 -8.81
CA GLU A 151 -1.05 -13.06 -8.37
C GLU A 151 -1.22 -13.31 -6.87
N ILE A 152 -1.74 -12.30 -6.16
CA ILE A 152 -2.04 -12.39 -4.73
C ILE A 152 -3.48 -11.92 -4.51
N PHE A 153 -4.29 -12.76 -3.86
CA PHE A 153 -5.65 -12.41 -3.44
C PHE A 153 -5.67 -12.07 -1.96
N GLU A 154 -6.64 -11.23 -1.54
CA GLU A 154 -6.77 -10.73 -0.16
C GLU A 154 -5.47 -10.12 0.37
N TYR A 155 -4.74 -9.47 -0.52
CA TYR A 155 -3.35 -9.02 -0.35
C TYR A 155 -3.06 -8.20 0.92
N PRO A 156 -3.98 -7.46 1.57
CA PRO A 156 -3.64 -6.77 2.82
C PRO A 156 -3.12 -7.72 3.91
N ARG A 157 -3.58 -8.99 3.87
CA ARG A 157 -3.16 -10.07 4.76
C ARG A 157 -2.97 -11.37 4.00
N GLY A 158 -2.37 -11.31 2.81
CA GLY A 158 -2.13 -12.46 1.96
C GLY A 158 -1.24 -13.49 2.66
N GLN A 159 -1.55 -14.76 2.44
CA GLN A 159 -0.75 -15.90 2.91
C GLN A 159 -0.38 -16.85 1.77
N GLU A 160 -0.92 -16.60 0.58
CA GLU A 160 -0.67 -17.38 -0.62
C GLU A 160 -0.54 -16.47 -1.83
N ALA A 161 0.36 -16.83 -2.73
CA ALA A 161 0.55 -16.23 -4.04
C ALA A 161 0.74 -17.32 -5.10
N VAL A 162 0.32 -17.04 -6.32
CA VAL A 162 0.52 -17.93 -7.47
C VAL A 162 1.45 -17.26 -8.46
N ILE A 163 2.56 -17.91 -8.76
CA ILE A 163 3.49 -17.53 -9.83
C ILE A 163 3.09 -18.31 -11.09
N THR A 164 2.96 -17.62 -12.21
CA THR A 164 2.79 -18.26 -13.53
C THR A 164 3.98 -17.88 -14.39
N TYR A 165 4.71 -18.86 -14.91
CA TYR A 165 5.90 -18.64 -15.74
C TYR A 165 5.53 -18.50 -17.22
N THR A 166 6.18 -17.57 -17.92
CA THR A 166 5.87 -17.25 -19.33
C THR A 166 6.32 -18.37 -20.28
N GLU A 167 7.43 -19.09 -19.95
CA GLU A 167 8.07 -20.06 -20.83
C GLU A 167 7.15 -21.23 -21.20
N ASP A 168 6.45 -21.80 -20.21
CA ASP A 168 5.63 -23.01 -20.38
C ASP A 168 4.23 -22.91 -19.73
N GLY A 169 3.95 -21.77 -19.08
CA GLY A 169 2.68 -21.50 -18.40
C GLY A 169 2.49 -22.32 -17.11
N HIS A 170 3.53 -23.00 -16.60
CA HIS A 170 3.37 -23.71 -15.34
C HIS A 170 3.14 -22.75 -14.18
N LYS A 171 2.51 -23.26 -13.14
CA LYS A 171 2.16 -22.49 -11.95
C LYS A 171 2.83 -23.05 -10.72
N GLU A 172 3.35 -22.15 -9.90
CA GLU A 172 3.92 -22.45 -8.60
C GLU A 172 3.15 -21.70 -7.52
N THR A 173 2.67 -22.40 -6.49
CA THR A 173 2.00 -21.76 -5.35
C THR A 173 3.02 -21.53 -4.24
N ILE A 174 3.12 -20.28 -3.81
CA ILE A 174 3.98 -19.85 -2.70
C ILE A 174 3.08 -19.57 -1.51
N THR A 175 3.44 -20.10 -0.36
CA THR A 175 2.73 -19.86 0.90
C THR A 175 3.66 -19.28 1.95
N GLY A 176 3.15 -18.38 2.80
CA GLY A 176 3.94 -17.78 3.88
C GLY A 176 3.09 -17.07 4.93
N GLY A 177 3.26 -17.48 6.17
CA GLY A 177 2.49 -16.95 7.30
C GLY A 177 1.05 -17.47 7.36
N ASP A 178 0.30 -16.97 8.31
CA ASP A 178 -1.16 -17.19 8.45
C ASP A 178 -1.83 -15.81 8.60
N THR A 179 -2.92 -15.59 7.88
CA THR A 179 -3.73 -14.36 7.96
C THR A 179 -4.20 -14.04 9.39
N LYS A 180 -4.43 -15.08 10.22
CA LYS A 180 -4.85 -14.90 11.62
C LYS A 180 -3.77 -14.26 12.48
N ASP A 181 -2.50 -14.49 12.13
CA ASP A 181 -1.34 -14.02 12.86
C ASP A 181 -0.81 -12.68 12.31
N ALA A 182 -1.54 -12.04 11.36
CA ALA A 182 -1.08 -10.83 10.69
C ALA A 182 -0.64 -9.72 11.66
N LEU A 183 -1.42 -9.47 12.72
CA LEU A 183 -1.07 -8.47 13.74
C LEU A 183 0.07 -8.92 14.66
N TYR A 184 0.23 -10.23 14.83
CA TYR A 184 1.36 -10.78 15.59
C TYR A 184 2.69 -10.51 14.89
N TYR A 185 2.75 -10.66 13.56
CA TYR A 185 3.97 -10.35 12.80
C TYR A 185 4.38 -8.88 12.90
N GLU A 186 3.40 -7.96 12.97
CA GLU A 186 3.68 -6.53 13.20
C GLU A 186 4.33 -6.29 14.56
N VAL A 187 3.76 -6.91 15.63
CA VAL A 187 4.30 -6.79 16.99
C VAL A 187 5.67 -7.43 17.09
N GLU A 188 5.86 -8.63 16.52
CA GLU A 188 7.15 -9.33 16.51
C GLU A 188 8.25 -8.51 15.83
N ASP A 189 7.96 -7.89 14.69
CA ASP A 189 8.91 -7.04 13.98
C ASP A 189 9.20 -5.74 14.77
N MET A 190 8.20 -5.17 15.46
CA MET A 190 8.40 -4.04 16.36
C MET A 190 9.31 -4.40 17.55
N GLU A 191 9.08 -5.56 18.20
CA GLU A 191 9.93 -6.06 19.28
C GLU A 191 11.38 -6.24 18.82
N LYS A 192 11.61 -6.86 17.64
CA LYS A 192 12.94 -7.00 17.05
C LYS A 192 13.63 -5.65 16.81
N THR A 193 12.87 -4.64 16.41
CA THR A 193 13.40 -3.28 16.20
C THR A 193 13.80 -2.64 17.54
N ILE A 194 12.95 -2.75 18.56
CA ILE A 194 13.24 -2.24 19.91
C ILE A 194 14.46 -2.93 20.51
N ASP A 195 14.59 -4.24 20.31
CA ASP A 195 15.73 -5.04 20.74
C ASP A 195 17.01 -4.83 19.90
N ARG A 196 16.94 -3.95 18.90
CA ARG A 196 18.06 -3.60 17.99
C ARG A 196 18.61 -4.78 17.20
N ILE A 197 17.77 -5.78 16.91
CA ILE A 197 18.10 -6.91 16.03
C ILE A 197 18.17 -6.45 14.56
N GLY A 198 17.36 -5.46 14.20
CA GLY A 198 17.32 -4.83 12.89
C GLY A 198 16.28 -3.69 12.88
N ASP A 199 16.18 -2.97 11.76
CA ASP A 199 15.11 -2.02 11.54
C ASP A 199 14.01 -2.68 10.69
N PHE A 200 12.88 -2.97 11.32
CA PHE A 200 11.70 -3.56 10.71
C PHE A 200 10.52 -2.58 10.72
N THR A 201 10.77 -1.29 10.91
CA THR A 201 9.71 -0.26 10.86
C THR A 201 9.17 -0.04 9.46
N TYR A 202 9.98 -0.31 8.43
CA TYR A 202 9.68 -0.01 7.03
C TYR A 202 9.24 1.44 6.80
N LEU A 203 9.75 2.34 7.63
CA LEU A 203 9.29 3.73 7.71
C LEU A 203 9.53 4.51 6.41
N GLU A 204 10.57 4.16 5.65
CA GLU A 204 10.83 4.78 4.34
C GLU A 204 9.71 4.46 3.33
N TYR A 205 9.16 3.23 3.33
CA TYR A 205 8.00 2.90 2.50
C TYR A 205 6.75 3.68 2.95
N THR A 206 6.54 3.82 4.25
CA THR A 206 5.45 4.64 4.80
C THR A 206 5.57 6.10 4.37
N LYS A 207 6.78 6.68 4.40
CA LYS A 207 7.06 8.05 3.93
C LYS A 207 6.72 8.21 2.44
N ASP A 208 7.21 7.30 1.61
CA ASP A 208 6.97 7.34 0.16
C ASP A 208 5.46 7.26 -0.14
N VAL A 209 4.75 6.33 0.48
CA VAL A 209 3.31 6.15 0.29
C VAL A 209 2.53 7.36 0.78
N MET A 210 2.88 7.92 1.94
CA MET A 210 2.23 9.12 2.46
C MET A 210 2.46 10.33 1.56
N GLN A 211 3.68 10.48 1.01
CA GLN A 211 3.97 11.55 0.06
C GLN A 211 3.12 11.42 -1.21
N ILE A 212 3.03 10.21 -1.78
CA ILE A 212 2.19 9.94 -2.97
C ILE A 212 0.71 10.28 -2.67
N MET A 213 0.17 9.83 -1.54
CA MET A 213 -1.22 10.11 -1.16
C MET A 213 -1.46 11.61 -0.95
N THR A 214 -0.53 12.31 -0.33
CA THR A 214 -0.59 13.76 -0.11
C THR A 214 -0.62 14.51 -1.43
N ASP A 215 0.27 14.18 -2.36
CA ASP A 215 0.36 14.83 -3.66
C ASP A 215 -0.87 14.57 -4.53
N ILE A 216 -1.40 13.35 -4.51
CA ILE A 216 -2.65 12.99 -5.20
C ILE A 216 -3.83 13.81 -4.64
N ARG A 217 -3.99 13.89 -3.31
CA ARG A 217 -5.06 14.68 -2.70
C ARG A 217 -4.93 16.17 -3.01
N LYS A 218 -3.70 16.71 -3.04
CA LYS A 218 -3.44 18.09 -3.47
C LYS A 218 -3.87 18.33 -4.92
N GLN A 219 -3.62 17.39 -5.84
CA GLN A 219 -4.09 17.46 -7.23
C GLN A 219 -5.61 17.48 -7.34
N TRP A 220 -6.31 16.79 -6.43
CA TRP A 220 -7.78 16.78 -6.38
C TRP A 220 -8.38 18.02 -5.69
N GLY A 221 -7.56 18.87 -5.08
CA GLY A 221 -8.02 19.98 -4.24
C GLY A 221 -8.73 19.49 -2.97
N MET A 222 -8.36 18.31 -2.48
CA MET A 222 -8.96 17.68 -1.32
C MET A 222 -8.07 17.84 -0.09
N THR A 223 -8.62 18.51 0.93
CA THR A 223 -7.98 18.69 2.25
C THR A 223 -8.94 18.25 3.35
N TYR A 224 -8.43 17.93 4.51
CA TYR A 224 -9.23 17.70 5.71
C TYR A 224 -9.25 18.96 6.59
N PRO A 225 -10.27 19.15 7.47
CA PRO A 225 -10.39 20.35 8.29
C PRO A 225 -9.19 20.61 9.21
N GLU A 226 -8.50 19.55 9.62
CA GLU A 226 -7.30 19.65 10.44
C GLU A 226 -6.10 20.23 9.68
N GLU A 227 -6.06 20.10 8.36
CA GLU A 227 -5.03 20.61 7.46
C GLU A 227 -5.27 22.08 7.06
N GLU A 228 -6.44 22.64 7.37
CA GLU A 228 -6.84 24.01 7.00
C GLU A 228 -6.53 25.05 8.10
N LYS A 229 -5.78 24.68 9.14
CA LYS A 229 -5.47 25.52 10.31
C LYS A 229 -4.23 26.36 10.12
#